data_1c4b4486b5381708ea2e10e2a5c6a4c1
#
_entry.id   1c4b4486b5381708ea2e10e2a5c6a4c1
#
_cell.length_a   1.000
_cell.length_b   1.000
_cell.length_c   1.000
_cell.angle_alpha   90.00
_cell.angle_beta   90.00
_cell.angle_gamma   90.00
#
_symmetry.space_group_name_H-M   'P 1'
#
loop_
_entity.id
_entity.type
_entity.pdbx_description
1 polymer ?
#
loop_
_entity_poly.entity_id
_entity_poly.type
_entity_poly.pdbx_seq_one_letter_code
_entity_poly.pdbx_strand_id
1 'polypeptide(L)'
;LYSLAKGLIDFMNTIITIGRQFGSGGREVGEKLAEKLGYAFYDNHLIAMAAEKSGMSHAALTDADEKAANPWLYAAMSQTGQTSFGLNISTNDALFTVQAQIIRDIAKSENAVIVGRCSDYILKDEEVKLLNVYIYAPTEARIKRVLERENVSTEQQALQMMKRHDKQRKLYYDFYTDRKW
;
A
#
# COMPACT_ATOMS: atom_id res chain seq x y z
N LEU A 1 25.15 18.77 21.69
CA LEU A 1 23.88 18.73 20.91
C LEU A 1 24.03 17.90 19.63
N TYR A 2 25.05 18.14 18.76
CA TYR A 2 25.23 17.38 17.52
C TYR A 2 25.56 15.90 17.75
N SER A 3 26.34 15.56 18.77
CA SER A 3 26.69 14.18 19.13
C SER A 3 25.50 13.41 19.72
N LEU A 4 24.64 14.06 20.49
CA LEU A 4 23.41 13.48 21.03
C LEU A 4 22.36 13.24 19.93
N ALA A 5 22.21 14.18 19.01
CA ALA A 5 21.32 14.03 17.85
C ALA A 5 21.77 12.89 16.90
N LYS A 6 23.09 12.76 16.66
CA LYS A 6 23.65 11.66 15.87
C LYS A 6 23.41 10.30 16.53
N GLY A 7 23.58 10.19 17.85
CA GLY A 7 23.30 8.95 18.59
C GLY A 7 21.82 8.56 18.54
N LEU A 8 20.89 9.50 18.65
CA LEU A 8 19.44 9.24 18.53
C LEU A 8 19.07 8.76 17.11
N ILE A 9 19.67 9.34 16.07
CA ILE A 9 19.42 8.94 14.68
C ILE A 9 19.89 7.49 14.44
N ASP A 10 20.98 7.05 15.07
CA ASP A 10 21.51 5.69 14.86
C ASP A 10 20.58 4.59 15.43
N PHE A 11 19.68 4.92 16.35
CA PHE A 11 18.69 4.00 16.93
C PHE A 11 17.35 3.98 16.17
N MET A 12 17.14 4.89 15.21
CA MET A 12 15.89 4.93 14.43
C MET A 12 15.89 3.85 13.35
N ASN A 13 14.80 3.10 13.27
CA ASN A 13 14.58 2.15 12.19
C ASN A 13 14.56 2.84 10.82
N THR A 14 15.06 2.13 9.81
CA THR A 14 15.03 2.57 8.42
C THR A 14 13.86 1.92 7.70
N ILE A 15 12.96 2.75 7.17
CA ILE A 15 11.80 2.29 6.40
C ILE A 15 11.94 2.77 4.96
N ILE A 16 11.83 1.85 4.03
CA ILE A 16 11.80 2.14 2.58
C ILE A 16 10.39 1.87 2.08
N THR A 17 9.69 2.91 1.64
CA THR A 17 8.36 2.75 1.06
C THR A 17 8.45 2.71 -0.47
N ILE A 18 7.68 1.84 -1.11
CA ILE A 18 7.69 1.68 -2.57
C ILE A 18 6.29 1.91 -3.15
N GLY A 19 6.09 3.09 -3.75
CA GLY A 19 5.03 3.34 -4.71
C GLY A 19 5.40 2.75 -6.08
N ARG A 20 4.41 2.31 -6.86
CA ARG A 20 4.73 1.63 -8.13
C ARG A 20 3.57 1.60 -9.10
N GLN A 21 3.87 1.67 -10.40
CA GLN A 21 2.95 1.34 -11.48
C GLN A 21 2.74 -0.18 -11.57
N PHE A 22 1.58 -0.62 -12.07
CA PHE A 22 1.33 -2.04 -12.34
C PHE A 22 2.22 -2.53 -13.50
N GLY A 23 2.81 -3.70 -13.35
CA GLY A 23 3.75 -4.26 -14.34
C GLY A 23 5.15 -3.63 -14.34
N SER A 24 5.45 -2.63 -13.50
CA SER A 24 6.79 -2.01 -13.44
C SER A 24 7.87 -2.87 -12.76
N GLY A 25 7.48 -3.94 -12.07
CA GLY A 25 8.41 -4.76 -11.28
C GLY A 25 8.67 -4.24 -9.87
N GLY A 26 7.95 -3.20 -9.43
CA GLY A 26 8.20 -2.54 -8.15
C GLY A 26 8.10 -3.46 -6.93
N ARG A 27 7.19 -4.46 -6.95
CA ARG A 27 7.12 -5.47 -5.88
C ARG A 27 8.40 -6.30 -5.81
N GLU A 28 8.85 -6.81 -6.95
CA GLU A 28 10.07 -7.63 -7.05
C GLU A 28 11.34 -6.85 -6.67
N VAL A 29 11.40 -5.57 -7.06
CA VAL A 29 12.50 -4.66 -6.64
C VAL A 29 12.49 -4.53 -5.12
N GLY A 30 11.32 -4.33 -4.51
CA GLY A 30 11.18 -4.22 -3.05
C GLY A 30 11.61 -5.48 -2.32
N GLU A 31 11.20 -6.64 -2.80
CA GLU A 31 11.55 -7.95 -2.22
C GLU A 31 13.07 -8.20 -2.27
N LYS A 32 13.69 -7.99 -3.44
CA LYS A 32 15.15 -8.11 -3.60
C LYS A 32 15.93 -7.08 -2.80
N LEU A 33 15.39 -5.87 -2.65
CA LEU A 33 16.00 -4.83 -1.82
C LEU A 33 15.99 -5.21 -0.34
N ALA A 34 14.84 -5.69 0.15
CA ALA A 34 14.69 -6.16 1.51
C ALA A 34 15.67 -7.31 1.82
N GLU A 35 15.76 -8.30 0.94
CA GLU A 35 16.71 -9.41 1.05
C GLU A 35 18.16 -8.92 1.13
N LYS A 36 18.57 -8.02 0.22
CA LYS A 36 19.94 -7.48 0.20
C LYS A 36 20.31 -6.67 1.45
N LEU A 37 19.34 -5.99 2.05
CA LEU A 37 19.55 -5.17 3.25
C LEU A 37 19.35 -5.95 4.54
N GLY A 38 18.80 -7.17 4.49
CA GLY A 38 18.37 -7.91 5.67
C GLY A 38 17.18 -7.25 6.37
N TYR A 39 16.32 -6.56 5.63
CA TYR A 39 15.12 -5.89 6.13
C TYR A 39 13.88 -6.77 5.97
N ALA A 40 12.89 -6.57 6.82
CA ALA A 40 11.58 -7.19 6.65
C ALA A 40 10.90 -6.66 5.37
N PHE A 41 10.09 -7.52 4.72
CA PHE A 41 9.35 -7.16 3.52
C PHE A 41 7.85 -7.28 3.75
N TYR A 42 7.12 -6.21 3.45
CA TYR A 42 5.68 -6.13 3.62
C TYR A 42 4.98 -5.70 2.33
N ASP A 43 4.04 -6.52 1.87
CA ASP A 43 3.14 -6.21 0.74
C ASP A 43 1.72 -6.68 1.09
N ASN A 44 1.19 -7.70 0.44
CA ASN A 44 -0.15 -8.22 0.70
C ASN A 44 -0.34 -8.78 2.12
N HIS A 45 0.75 -9.11 2.80
CA HIS A 45 0.71 -9.51 4.21
C HIS A 45 0.04 -8.49 5.13
N LEU A 46 0.05 -7.20 4.77
CA LEU A 46 -0.64 -6.17 5.55
C LEU A 46 -2.14 -6.42 5.65
N ILE A 47 -2.77 -6.95 4.59
CA ILE A 47 -4.19 -7.32 4.62
C ILE A 47 -4.42 -8.46 5.61
N ALA A 48 -3.58 -9.50 5.56
CA ALA A 48 -3.70 -10.63 6.45
C ALA A 48 -3.49 -10.24 7.93
N MET A 49 -2.46 -9.44 8.20
CA MET A 49 -2.20 -8.88 9.54
C MET A 49 -3.34 -8.00 10.03
N ALA A 50 -3.93 -7.19 9.14
CA ALA A 50 -5.09 -6.36 9.46
C ALA A 50 -6.31 -7.23 9.80
N ALA A 51 -6.54 -8.31 9.06
CA ALA A 51 -7.62 -9.27 9.32
C ALA A 51 -7.47 -9.91 10.69
N GLU A 52 -6.29 -10.40 11.01
CA GLU A 52 -5.98 -11.04 12.29
C GLU A 52 -6.16 -10.06 13.47
N LYS A 53 -5.60 -8.86 13.35
CA LYS A 53 -5.63 -7.84 14.40
C LYS A 53 -7.01 -7.25 14.65
N SER A 54 -7.85 -7.15 13.60
CA SER A 54 -9.20 -6.58 13.70
C SER A 54 -10.28 -7.59 14.08
N GLY A 55 -9.99 -8.89 14.08
CA GLY A 55 -10.97 -9.96 14.24
C GLY A 55 -11.97 -10.09 13.08
N MET A 56 -11.76 -9.38 11.98
CA MET A 56 -12.57 -9.49 10.77
C MET A 56 -12.14 -10.72 9.94
N SER A 57 -13.08 -11.30 9.20
CA SER A 57 -12.72 -12.41 8.31
C SER A 57 -11.85 -11.91 7.15
N HIS A 58 -10.87 -12.71 6.76
CA HIS A 58 -9.99 -12.40 5.63
C HIS A 58 -10.76 -12.07 4.35
N ALA A 59 -11.85 -12.78 4.07
CA ALA A 59 -12.71 -12.55 2.91
C ALA A 59 -13.37 -11.16 2.94
N ALA A 60 -13.86 -10.71 4.11
CA ALA A 60 -14.46 -9.39 4.25
C ALA A 60 -13.45 -8.26 4.06
N LEU A 61 -12.21 -8.44 4.52
CA LEU A 61 -11.15 -7.45 4.38
C LEU A 61 -10.62 -7.38 2.94
N THR A 62 -10.48 -8.51 2.25
CA THR A 62 -10.09 -8.55 0.84
C THR A 62 -11.14 -7.87 -0.04
N ASP A 63 -12.42 -8.15 0.20
CA ASP A 63 -13.54 -7.51 -0.50
C ASP A 63 -13.61 -5.98 -0.23
N ALA A 64 -13.33 -5.55 0.99
CA ALA A 64 -13.23 -4.14 1.35
C ALA A 64 -12.04 -3.44 0.68
N ASP A 65 -10.88 -4.10 0.61
CA ASP A 65 -9.69 -3.56 -0.06
C ASP A 65 -9.89 -3.42 -1.58
N GLU A 66 -10.57 -4.38 -2.22
CA GLU A 66 -10.97 -4.28 -3.63
C GLU A 66 -12.01 -3.18 -3.87
N LYS A 67 -12.98 -3.00 -2.95
CA LYS A 67 -14.02 -1.96 -3.02
C LYS A 67 -13.48 -0.58 -2.73
N ALA A 68 -12.53 -0.42 -1.81
CA ALA A 68 -11.83 0.85 -1.56
C ALA A 68 -11.14 1.37 -2.83
N ALA A 69 -10.78 0.48 -3.74
CA ALA A 69 -10.28 0.84 -5.06
C ALA A 69 -11.34 1.47 -5.99
N ASN A 70 -12.60 1.60 -5.56
CA ASN A 70 -13.67 2.19 -6.37
C ASN A 70 -14.43 3.29 -5.59
N PRO A 71 -13.92 4.54 -5.52
CA PRO A 71 -14.53 5.64 -4.76
C PRO A 71 -15.94 5.99 -5.21
N TRP A 72 -16.29 5.70 -6.47
CA TRP A 72 -17.63 5.95 -6.99
C TRP A 72 -18.65 4.97 -6.39
N LEU A 73 -18.27 3.71 -6.21
CA LEU A 73 -19.11 2.72 -5.54
C LEU A 73 -19.31 3.08 -4.06
N TYR A 74 -18.27 3.64 -3.43
CA TYR A 74 -18.33 4.15 -2.06
C TYR A 74 -19.31 5.32 -1.93
N ALA A 75 -19.23 6.32 -2.82
CA ALA A 75 -20.17 7.44 -2.85
C ALA A 75 -21.62 7.01 -3.09
N ALA A 76 -21.85 6.00 -3.93
CA ALA A 76 -23.17 5.44 -4.18
C ALA A 76 -23.72 4.68 -2.96
N MET A 77 -22.88 3.94 -2.24
CA MET A 77 -23.29 3.19 -1.03
C MET A 77 -23.52 4.10 0.17
N SER A 78 -22.80 5.22 0.31
CA SER A 78 -23.02 6.20 1.37
C SER A 78 -24.33 6.96 1.20
N GLN A 79 -24.84 7.09 -0.02
CA GLN A 79 -26.15 7.70 -0.30
C GLN A 79 -27.35 6.77 0.01
N THR A 80 -27.15 5.46 0.08
CA THR A 80 -28.25 4.49 0.32
C THR A 80 -28.51 4.20 1.79
N GLY A 81 -27.82 4.83 2.73
CA GLY A 81 -28.13 4.75 4.17
C GLY A 81 -27.89 3.38 4.82
N GLN A 82 -27.27 2.43 4.12
CA GLN A 82 -26.91 1.13 4.69
C GLN A 82 -25.58 1.18 5.45
N THR A 83 -25.53 1.98 6.50
CA THR A 83 -24.47 1.94 7.50
C THR A 83 -24.89 1.05 8.65
N SER A 84 -24.39 -0.16 8.66
CA SER A 84 -24.48 -1.03 9.84
C SER A 84 -23.59 -0.47 10.94
N PHE A 85 -24.16 -0.32 12.11
CA PHE A 85 -23.58 0.16 13.37
C PHE A 85 -23.26 1.64 13.48
N GLY A 86 -23.94 2.32 14.33
CA GLY A 86 -23.90 3.64 14.94
C GLY A 86 -22.59 4.47 15.04
N LEU A 87 -21.57 4.13 14.30
CA LEU A 87 -20.41 4.93 13.96
C LEU A 87 -20.38 5.01 12.43
N ASN A 88 -20.47 6.21 11.86
CA ASN A 88 -20.40 6.50 10.42
C ASN A 88 -19.00 6.22 9.80
N ILE A 89 -18.33 5.14 10.21
CA ILE A 89 -17.05 4.70 9.67
C ILE A 89 -17.34 3.60 8.67
N SER A 90 -16.97 3.81 7.41
CA SER A 90 -17.10 2.76 6.40
C SER A 90 -16.13 1.61 6.72
N THR A 91 -16.45 0.41 6.27
CA THR A 91 -15.57 -0.76 6.39
C THR A 91 -14.17 -0.46 5.82
N ASN A 92 -14.09 0.34 4.77
CA ASN A 92 -12.85 0.75 4.12
C ASN A 92 -12.01 1.69 4.98
N ASP A 93 -12.64 2.63 5.68
CA ASP A 93 -11.94 3.57 6.58
C ASP A 93 -11.44 2.83 7.83
N ALA A 94 -12.23 1.88 8.33
CA ALA A 94 -11.81 1.00 9.41
C ALA A 94 -10.60 0.15 9.00
N LEU A 95 -10.62 -0.42 7.80
CA LEU A 95 -9.50 -1.19 7.25
C LEU A 95 -8.26 -0.31 7.08
N PHE A 96 -8.40 0.90 6.50
CA PHE A 96 -7.28 1.83 6.37
C PHE A 96 -6.68 2.19 7.72
N THR A 97 -7.51 2.47 8.73
CA THR A 97 -7.06 2.80 10.09
C THR A 97 -6.26 1.66 10.71
N VAL A 98 -6.74 0.41 10.59
CA VAL A 98 -6.03 -0.77 11.09
C VAL A 98 -4.71 -0.99 10.34
N GLN A 99 -4.71 -0.87 9.02
CA GLN A 99 -3.49 -0.97 8.21
C GLN A 99 -2.47 0.12 8.57
N ALA A 100 -2.93 1.36 8.78
CA ALA A 100 -2.07 2.47 9.17
C ALA A 100 -1.41 2.21 10.54
N GLN A 101 -2.16 1.66 11.50
CA GLN A 101 -1.60 1.30 12.79
C GLN A 101 -0.56 0.17 12.68
N ILE A 102 -0.82 -0.86 11.89
CA ILE A 102 0.14 -1.95 11.63
C ILE A 102 1.43 -1.40 11.01
N ILE A 103 1.33 -0.50 10.03
CA ILE A 103 2.48 0.13 9.39
C ILE A 103 3.33 0.92 10.41
N ARG A 104 2.69 1.66 11.32
CA ARG A 104 3.40 2.37 12.41
C ARG A 104 4.06 1.41 13.39
N ASP A 105 3.38 0.32 13.76
CA ASP A 105 3.91 -0.68 14.67
C ASP A 105 5.16 -1.38 14.06
N ILE A 106 5.11 -1.72 12.77
CA ILE A 106 6.26 -2.26 12.01
C ILE A 106 7.42 -1.26 12.04
N ALA A 107 7.14 0.00 11.71
CA ALA A 107 8.18 1.03 11.63
C ALA A 107 8.88 1.28 12.96
N LYS A 108 8.20 1.06 14.10
CA LYS A 108 8.76 1.15 15.44
C LYS A 108 9.56 -0.09 15.85
N SER A 109 9.24 -1.24 15.27
CA SER A 109 9.82 -2.52 15.69
C SER A 109 11.08 -2.92 14.92
N GLU A 110 11.17 -2.59 13.62
CA GLU A 110 12.23 -3.12 12.76
C GLU A 110 12.47 -2.28 11.49
N ASN A 111 13.60 -2.56 10.82
CA ASN A 111 13.87 -2.03 9.49
C ASN A 111 13.00 -2.78 8.46
N ALA A 112 12.33 -2.06 7.57
CA ALA A 112 11.41 -2.68 6.63
C ALA A 112 11.38 -2.02 5.26
N VAL A 113 11.03 -2.82 4.24
CA VAL A 113 10.60 -2.38 2.92
C VAL A 113 9.10 -2.61 2.82
N ILE A 114 8.32 -1.55 2.63
CA ILE A 114 6.85 -1.58 2.60
C ILE A 114 6.36 -1.16 1.20
N VAL A 115 5.55 -2.01 0.57
CA VAL A 115 5.10 -1.78 -0.81
C VAL A 115 3.64 -1.34 -0.84
N GLY A 116 3.41 -0.04 -1.10
CA GLY A 116 2.08 0.57 -1.23
C GLY A 116 1.39 0.92 0.08
N ARG A 117 0.05 0.85 0.11
CA ARG A 117 -0.81 1.13 1.29
C ARG A 117 -0.66 2.55 1.87
N CYS A 118 -0.27 3.51 1.04
CA CYS A 118 0.00 4.89 1.48
C CYS A 118 1.04 4.97 2.61
N SER A 119 1.96 4.00 2.68
CA SER A 119 2.95 3.91 3.76
C SER A 119 3.85 5.13 3.85
N ASP A 120 4.17 5.75 2.71
CA ASP A 120 4.90 7.02 2.62
C ASP A 120 4.17 8.17 3.33
N TYR A 121 2.84 8.21 3.20
CA TYR A 121 2.00 9.22 3.86
C TYR A 121 1.78 8.90 5.34
N ILE A 122 1.52 7.63 5.68
CA ILE A 122 1.29 7.18 7.06
C ILE A 122 2.51 7.45 7.94
N LEU A 123 3.71 7.31 7.39
CA LEU A 123 4.97 7.42 8.13
C LEU A 123 5.65 8.79 8.02
N LYS A 124 5.08 9.75 7.32
CA LYS A 124 5.71 11.05 7.04
C LYS A 124 6.10 11.86 8.28
N ASP A 125 5.36 11.69 9.38
CA ASP A 125 5.54 12.41 10.63
C ASP A 125 6.03 11.47 11.78
N GLU A 126 6.37 10.21 11.47
CA GLU A 126 6.89 9.25 12.45
C GLU A 126 8.41 9.40 12.63
N GLU A 127 8.91 9.08 13.82
CA GLU A 127 10.34 9.13 14.13
C GLU A 127 11.08 7.93 13.56
N VAL A 128 11.26 7.90 12.23
CA VAL A 128 11.97 6.84 11.49
C VAL A 128 12.84 7.45 10.39
N LYS A 129 13.85 6.73 9.93
CA LYS A 129 14.58 7.07 8.69
C LYS A 129 13.74 6.64 7.49
N LEU A 130 12.97 7.55 6.93
CA LEU A 130 12.04 7.27 5.84
C LEU A 130 12.64 7.58 4.46
N LEU A 131 12.70 6.56 3.59
CA LEU A 131 13.03 6.71 2.17
C LEU A 131 11.83 6.33 1.31
N ASN A 132 11.28 7.28 0.58
CA ASN A 132 10.16 7.06 -0.33
C ASN A 132 10.67 6.89 -1.76
N VAL A 133 10.31 5.76 -2.39
CA VAL A 133 10.72 5.38 -3.74
C VAL A 133 9.48 5.14 -4.59
N TYR A 134 9.50 5.60 -5.85
CA TYR A 134 8.46 5.29 -6.82
C TYR A 134 9.03 4.56 -8.04
N ILE A 135 8.51 3.37 -8.33
CA ILE A 135 8.98 2.53 -9.44
C ILE A 135 8.01 2.62 -10.61
N TYR A 136 8.52 3.10 -11.73
CA TYR A 136 7.80 3.14 -13.00
C TYR A 136 8.62 2.46 -14.10
N ALA A 137 8.00 2.15 -15.24
CA ALA A 137 8.68 1.57 -16.39
C ALA A 137 7.97 1.97 -17.70
N PRO A 138 8.67 1.94 -18.86
CA PRO A 138 8.06 2.14 -20.16
C PRO A 138 6.90 1.17 -20.40
N THR A 139 5.90 1.63 -21.15
CA THR A 139 4.66 0.87 -21.39
C THR A 139 4.94 -0.50 -22.00
N GLU A 140 5.85 -0.59 -22.96
CA GLU A 140 6.22 -1.83 -23.64
C GLU A 140 6.84 -2.86 -22.66
N ALA A 141 7.73 -2.41 -21.77
CA ALA A 141 8.33 -3.26 -20.75
C ALA A 141 7.29 -3.76 -19.74
N ARG A 142 6.32 -2.92 -19.41
CA ARG A 142 5.22 -3.26 -18.52
C ARG A 142 4.27 -4.28 -19.17
N ILE A 143 3.91 -4.08 -20.45
CA ILE A 143 3.08 -5.02 -21.23
C ILE A 143 3.74 -6.39 -21.25
N LYS A 144 5.02 -6.45 -21.63
CA LYS A 144 5.76 -7.70 -21.67
C LYS A 144 5.70 -8.44 -20.34
N ARG A 145 5.97 -7.75 -19.24
CA ARG A 145 5.94 -8.34 -17.89
C ARG A 145 4.54 -8.82 -17.50
N VAL A 146 3.49 -8.08 -17.86
CA VAL A 146 2.10 -8.45 -17.58
C VAL A 146 1.72 -9.70 -18.38
N LEU A 147 2.08 -9.80 -19.66
CA LEU A 147 1.85 -10.99 -20.45
C LEU A 147 2.58 -12.24 -19.92
N GLU A 148 3.77 -12.06 -19.35
CA GLU A 148 4.57 -13.16 -18.78
C GLU A 148 4.06 -13.64 -17.42
N ARG A 149 3.40 -12.80 -16.64
CA ARG A 149 3.11 -13.05 -15.21
C ARG A 149 1.63 -13.12 -14.84
N GLU A 150 0.79 -12.51 -15.66
CA GLU A 150 -0.65 -12.45 -15.42
C GLU A 150 -1.39 -13.36 -16.41
N ASN A 151 -2.59 -13.76 -16.04
CA ASN A 151 -3.42 -14.61 -16.90
C ASN A 151 -4.11 -13.79 -18.00
N VAL A 152 -3.31 -13.17 -18.89
CA VAL A 152 -3.76 -12.40 -20.06
C VAL A 152 -2.94 -12.80 -21.28
N SER A 153 -3.59 -12.84 -22.46
CA SER A 153 -2.99 -13.38 -23.67
C SER A 153 -2.71 -12.34 -24.75
N THR A 154 -3.22 -11.11 -24.60
CA THR A 154 -3.05 -10.04 -25.59
C THR A 154 -2.54 -8.74 -24.99
N GLU A 155 -1.82 -7.96 -25.78
CA GLU A 155 -1.34 -6.63 -25.37
C GLU A 155 -2.48 -5.71 -24.97
N GLN A 156 -3.63 -5.80 -25.65
CA GLN A 156 -4.81 -5.01 -25.34
C GLN A 156 -5.36 -5.35 -23.94
N GLN A 157 -5.42 -6.62 -23.58
CA GLN A 157 -5.81 -7.07 -22.23
C GLN A 157 -4.80 -6.60 -21.19
N ALA A 158 -3.50 -6.70 -21.48
CA ALA A 158 -2.44 -6.21 -20.59
C ALA A 158 -2.57 -4.70 -20.35
N LEU A 159 -2.78 -3.90 -21.40
CA LEU A 159 -3.00 -2.44 -21.30
C LEU A 159 -4.24 -2.09 -20.48
N GLN A 160 -5.35 -2.80 -20.68
CA GLN A 160 -6.56 -2.59 -19.88
C GLN A 160 -6.32 -2.91 -18.40
N MET A 161 -5.65 -4.02 -18.12
CA MET A 161 -5.28 -4.41 -16.76
C MET A 161 -4.39 -3.36 -16.11
N MET A 162 -3.35 -2.92 -16.80
CA MET A 162 -2.44 -1.86 -16.31
C MET A 162 -3.20 -0.58 -15.97
N LYS A 163 -4.04 -0.08 -16.90
CA LYS A 163 -4.85 1.13 -16.68
C LYS A 163 -5.80 0.99 -15.49
N ARG A 164 -6.46 -0.17 -15.37
CA ARG A 164 -7.36 -0.45 -14.25
C ARG A 164 -6.65 -0.41 -12.92
N HIS A 165 -5.56 -1.15 -12.78
CA HIS A 165 -4.82 -1.21 -11.51
C HIS A 165 -4.14 0.11 -11.14
N ASP A 166 -3.56 0.84 -12.11
CA ASP A 166 -2.96 2.15 -11.84
C ASP A 166 -4.04 3.17 -11.44
N LYS A 167 -5.21 3.15 -12.10
CA LYS A 167 -6.35 4.00 -11.71
C LYS A 167 -6.83 3.67 -10.28
N GLN A 168 -6.94 2.39 -9.93
CA GLN A 168 -7.33 1.96 -8.59
C GLN A 168 -6.34 2.47 -7.52
N ARG A 169 -5.02 2.29 -7.77
CA ARG A 169 -3.98 2.77 -6.85
C ARG A 169 -4.00 4.28 -6.69
N LYS A 170 -4.15 4.99 -7.82
CA LYS A 170 -4.27 6.44 -7.82
C LYS A 170 -5.46 6.91 -7.00
N LEU A 171 -6.64 6.35 -7.23
CA LEU A 171 -7.86 6.73 -6.53
C LEU A 171 -7.76 6.45 -5.01
N TYR A 172 -7.18 5.30 -4.64
CA TYR A 172 -6.94 4.94 -3.25
C TYR A 172 -5.98 5.93 -2.57
N TYR A 173 -4.86 6.22 -3.22
CA TYR A 173 -3.86 7.14 -2.70
C TYR A 173 -4.41 8.56 -2.57
N ASP A 174 -5.00 9.09 -3.64
CA ASP A 174 -5.56 10.45 -3.66
C ASP A 174 -6.64 10.61 -2.57
N PHE A 175 -7.48 9.58 -2.34
CA PHE A 175 -8.54 9.62 -1.34
C PHE A 175 -8.02 9.67 0.09
N TYR A 176 -7.05 8.80 0.44
CA TYR A 176 -6.57 8.71 1.82
C TYR A 176 -5.47 9.71 2.18
N THR A 177 -4.82 10.32 1.20
CA THR A 177 -3.68 11.21 1.46
C THR A 177 -3.95 12.68 1.12
N ASP A 178 -5.01 12.98 0.40
CA ASP A 178 -5.28 14.28 -0.23
C ASP A 178 -4.09 14.78 -1.09
N ARG A 179 -3.35 13.84 -1.67
CA ARG A 179 -2.19 14.07 -2.54
C ARG A 179 -2.41 13.37 -3.88
N LYS A 180 -1.64 13.79 -4.89
CA LYS A 180 -1.64 13.11 -6.20
C LYS A 180 -0.64 11.94 -6.17
N TRP A 181 -1.14 10.78 -6.61
CA TRP A 181 -0.33 9.58 -6.80
C TRP A 181 0.64 9.69 -7.97
#